data_085262717049e7e307617bf67fb6907d
#
_entry.id   085262717049e7e307617bf67fb6907d
#
_cell.length_a   1.000
_cell.length_b   1.000
_cell.length_c   1.000
_cell.angle_alpha   90.00
_cell.angle_beta   90.00
_cell.angle_gamma   90.00
#
_symmetry.space_group_name_H-M   'P 1'
#
loop_
_entity.id
_entity.type
_entity.pdbx_description
1 polymer ?
#
loop_
_entity_poly.entity_id
_entity_poly.type
_entity_poly.pdbx_seq_one_letter_code
_entity_poly.pdbx_strand_id
1 'polypeptide(L)'
;MGTPEYAAVILRALLQAPDVEVVGVCTQPDKVRSRRATKTPSPVKSALPPDFGGALLQPTRLRDAEAIGAIRALAPQLIIVAAYGRILPQEVLDIAPCYNLHASLLPRYRGASPIQQALLSGDSVTGVSLMRMNAQMDCGEWVAQSVVHIGEQDACALFETLSAAAAALLLDSLPRLPRLRGVAQLDADASSCQKIAKADGLVSFGDAVQIVRKIRAYALFPDVFLESGLKLKSARVVESHGAHRSGEILEVAKDGVVVGCARGALLVQSVQPPSKNAMSAVAYLNGKRLRCGDCFF
;
A
#
# COMPACT_ATOMS: atom_id res chain seq x y z
N MET A 1 -9.35 -7.61 12.66
CA MET A 1 -9.96 -6.38 12.08
C MET A 1 -9.15 -5.94 10.87
N GLY A 2 -9.77 -5.76 9.70
CA GLY A 2 -9.06 -5.41 8.48
C GLY A 2 -9.98 -5.18 7.30
N THR A 3 -9.47 -4.67 6.17
CA THR A 3 -10.32 -4.37 5.00
C THR A 3 -9.72 -4.84 3.66
N PRO A 4 -8.48 -4.44 3.26
CA PRO A 4 -7.91 -4.76 1.94
C PRO A 4 -7.35 -6.19 1.89
N GLU A 5 -6.81 -6.56 0.73
CA GLU A 5 -6.21 -7.88 0.50
C GLU A 5 -5.06 -8.19 1.48
N TYR A 6 -4.29 -7.18 1.89
CA TYR A 6 -3.29 -7.32 2.95
C TYR A 6 -3.85 -8.01 4.22
N ALA A 7 -5.00 -7.54 4.67
CA ALA A 7 -5.68 -8.12 5.83
C ALA A 7 -6.33 -9.48 5.51
N ALA A 8 -6.77 -9.69 4.28
CA ALA A 8 -7.37 -10.95 3.86
C ALA A 8 -6.34 -12.09 3.81
N VAL A 9 -5.10 -11.81 3.39
CA VAL A 9 -3.98 -12.79 3.45
C VAL A 9 -3.71 -13.22 4.89
N ILE A 10 -3.63 -12.24 5.81
CA ILE A 10 -3.43 -12.50 7.23
C ILE A 10 -4.60 -13.30 7.83
N LEU A 11 -5.85 -12.95 7.47
CA LEU A 11 -7.03 -13.68 7.93
C LEU A 11 -7.01 -15.15 7.46
N ARG A 12 -6.71 -15.41 6.19
CA ARG A 12 -6.59 -16.78 5.67
C ARG A 12 -5.56 -17.60 6.44
N ALA A 13 -4.42 -17.00 6.78
CA ALA A 13 -3.40 -17.66 7.58
C ALA A 13 -3.89 -17.97 9.00
N LEU A 14 -4.63 -17.06 9.66
CA LEU A 14 -5.22 -17.30 10.97
C LEU A 14 -6.29 -18.38 10.94
N LEU A 15 -7.14 -18.43 9.89
CA LEU A 15 -8.19 -19.45 9.74
C LEU A 15 -7.61 -20.86 9.51
N GLN A 16 -6.37 -20.96 9.05
CA GLN A 16 -5.67 -22.24 8.84
C GLN A 16 -4.78 -22.65 10.03
N ALA A 17 -4.57 -21.76 10.99
CA ALA A 17 -3.72 -22.03 12.13
C ALA A 17 -4.44 -22.94 13.16
N PRO A 18 -3.86 -24.12 13.51
CA PRO A 18 -4.56 -25.13 14.32
C PRO A 18 -4.88 -24.66 15.74
N ASP A 19 -4.07 -23.76 16.30
CA ASP A 19 -4.20 -23.29 17.69
C ASP A 19 -4.91 -21.92 17.78
N VAL A 20 -5.60 -21.50 16.71
CA VAL A 20 -6.28 -20.21 16.63
C VAL A 20 -7.74 -20.38 16.32
N GLU A 21 -8.59 -19.88 17.20
CA GLU A 21 -10.02 -19.73 16.95
C GLU A 21 -10.32 -18.28 16.54
N VAL A 22 -10.80 -18.06 15.32
CA VAL A 22 -11.25 -16.75 14.86
C VAL A 22 -12.72 -16.56 15.25
N VAL A 23 -12.95 -16.00 16.44
CA VAL A 23 -14.30 -15.79 16.99
C VAL A 23 -15.11 -14.71 16.25
N GLY A 24 -14.42 -13.82 15.54
CA GLY A 24 -15.09 -12.80 14.73
C GLY A 24 -14.16 -12.01 13.84
N VAL A 25 -14.75 -11.48 12.79
CA VAL A 25 -14.08 -10.65 11.78
C VAL A 25 -14.78 -9.31 11.66
N CYS A 26 -14.03 -8.23 11.84
CA CYS A 26 -14.54 -6.87 11.69
C CYS A 26 -13.91 -6.21 10.45
N THR A 27 -14.74 -5.79 9.51
CA THR A 27 -14.31 -5.13 8.26
C THR A 27 -15.20 -3.93 7.94
N GLN A 28 -14.76 -3.08 7.02
CA GLN A 28 -15.60 -1.97 6.58
C GLN A 28 -16.84 -2.48 5.80
N PRO A 29 -17.96 -1.74 5.84
CA PRO A 29 -19.15 -2.07 5.04
C PRO A 29 -18.86 -2.20 3.56
N ASP A 30 -19.64 -3.02 2.88
CA ASP A 30 -19.59 -3.21 1.43
C ASP A 30 -19.77 -1.87 0.71
N LYS A 31 -18.95 -1.62 -0.31
CA LYS A 31 -18.94 -0.34 -1.06
C LYS A 31 -19.60 -0.48 -2.42
N VAL A 32 -20.41 0.51 -2.77
CA VAL A 32 -20.90 0.68 -4.15
C VAL A 32 -19.80 1.31 -4.99
N ARG A 33 -19.25 0.61 -5.97
CA ARG A 33 -18.17 1.12 -6.85
C ARG A 33 -18.64 1.94 -8.04
N SER A 34 -19.91 1.87 -8.41
CA SER A 34 -20.52 2.69 -9.47
C SER A 34 -22.01 2.91 -9.22
N ARG A 35 -22.61 3.92 -9.88
CA ARG A 35 -24.04 4.25 -9.75
C ARG A 35 -25.00 3.11 -10.15
N ARG A 36 -24.54 2.07 -10.84
CA ARG A 36 -25.34 0.92 -11.33
C ARG A 36 -24.83 -0.43 -10.82
N ALA A 37 -23.80 -0.47 -9.95
CA ALA A 37 -23.19 -1.69 -9.52
C ALA A 37 -23.77 -2.20 -8.21
N THR A 38 -23.84 -3.51 -8.07
CA THR A 38 -24.04 -4.21 -6.80
C THR A 38 -22.96 -3.84 -5.80
N LYS A 39 -23.28 -3.86 -4.52
CA LYS A 39 -22.31 -3.67 -3.44
C LYS A 39 -21.19 -4.71 -3.57
N THR A 40 -19.95 -4.26 -3.59
CA THR A 40 -18.79 -5.15 -3.62
C THR A 40 -18.31 -5.38 -2.18
N PRO A 41 -18.20 -6.63 -1.73
CA PRO A 41 -17.66 -6.95 -0.42
C PRO A 41 -16.19 -6.53 -0.29
N SER A 42 -15.74 -6.33 0.95
CA SER A 42 -14.31 -6.14 1.20
C SER A 42 -13.55 -7.44 0.91
N PRO A 43 -12.26 -7.38 0.54
CA PRO A 43 -11.41 -8.58 0.40
C PRO A 43 -11.44 -9.46 1.66
N VAL A 44 -11.45 -8.88 2.85
CA VAL A 44 -11.57 -9.61 4.12
C VAL A 44 -12.88 -10.38 4.21
N LYS A 45 -14.01 -9.77 3.84
CA LYS A 45 -15.31 -10.48 3.80
C LYS A 45 -15.32 -11.59 2.76
N SER A 46 -14.74 -11.36 1.59
CA SER A 46 -14.63 -12.36 0.53
C SER A 46 -13.69 -13.51 0.85
N ALA A 47 -12.79 -13.34 1.82
CA ALA A 47 -11.87 -14.38 2.28
C ALA A 47 -12.49 -15.35 3.30
N LEU A 48 -13.67 -15.05 3.82
CA LEU A 48 -14.37 -15.93 4.77
C LEU A 48 -14.90 -17.18 4.05
N PRO A 49 -14.68 -18.38 4.59
CA PRO A 49 -15.28 -19.58 4.05
C PRO A 49 -16.80 -19.57 4.30
N PRO A 50 -17.59 -20.31 3.49
CA PRO A 50 -19.05 -20.34 3.63
C PRO A 50 -19.53 -20.84 4.98
N ASP A 51 -18.76 -21.69 5.63
CA ASP A 51 -19.00 -22.33 6.93
C ASP A 51 -18.33 -21.62 8.10
N PHE A 52 -17.90 -20.36 7.91
CA PHE A 52 -17.28 -19.57 8.99
C PHE A 52 -18.22 -19.47 10.21
N GLY A 53 -17.84 -20.11 11.29
CA GLY A 53 -18.64 -20.17 12.52
C GLY A 53 -18.58 -18.91 13.39
N GLY A 54 -17.67 -17.99 13.13
CA GLY A 54 -17.54 -16.74 13.87
C GLY A 54 -18.44 -15.62 13.35
N ALA A 55 -18.44 -14.48 14.03
CA ALA A 55 -19.25 -13.33 13.66
C ALA A 55 -18.58 -12.45 12.58
N LEU A 56 -19.33 -11.99 11.58
CA LEU A 56 -18.93 -10.94 10.67
C LEU A 56 -19.53 -9.59 11.07
N LEU A 57 -18.70 -8.66 11.49
CA LEU A 57 -19.11 -7.32 11.91
C LEU A 57 -18.68 -6.28 10.84
N GLN A 58 -19.65 -5.47 10.39
CA GLN A 58 -19.44 -4.40 9.41
C GLN A 58 -20.00 -3.06 9.93
N PRO A 59 -19.50 -2.54 11.06
CA PRO A 59 -20.04 -1.32 11.65
C PRO A 59 -19.78 -0.12 10.75
N THR A 60 -20.79 0.74 10.62
CA THR A 60 -20.67 2.02 9.92
C THR A 60 -19.80 2.99 10.74
N ARG A 61 -19.92 2.95 12.06
CA ARG A 61 -19.12 3.70 13.02
C ARG A 61 -18.66 2.76 14.13
N LEU A 62 -17.35 2.66 14.33
CA LEU A 62 -16.80 1.78 15.36
C LEU A 62 -17.01 2.32 16.79
N ARG A 63 -17.38 3.60 16.93
CA ARG A 63 -17.66 4.26 18.22
C ARG A 63 -19.10 4.04 18.71
N ASP A 64 -19.96 3.46 17.89
CA ASP A 64 -21.34 3.19 18.30
C ASP A 64 -21.37 2.10 19.38
N ALA A 65 -22.17 2.30 20.41
CA ALA A 65 -22.27 1.35 21.55
C ALA A 65 -22.65 -0.07 21.11
N GLU A 66 -23.47 -0.18 20.07
CA GLU A 66 -23.85 -1.47 19.47
C GLU A 66 -22.61 -2.19 18.88
N ALA A 67 -21.77 -1.47 18.12
CA ALA A 67 -20.55 -2.03 17.53
C ALA A 67 -19.56 -2.48 18.60
N ILE A 68 -19.35 -1.66 19.64
CA ILE A 68 -18.49 -1.98 20.78
C ILE A 68 -19.05 -3.17 21.56
N GLY A 69 -20.36 -3.19 21.82
CA GLY A 69 -21.05 -4.28 22.48
C GLY A 69 -20.93 -5.60 21.72
N ALA A 70 -21.09 -5.57 20.40
CA ALA A 70 -20.94 -6.75 19.55
C ALA A 70 -19.50 -7.32 19.60
N ILE A 71 -18.47 -6.45 19.56
CA ILE A 71 -17.08 -6.90 19.69
C ILE A 71 -16.82 -7.49 21.08
N ARG A 72 -17.32 -6.85 22.14
CA ARG A 72 -17.15 -7.32 23.52
C ARG A 72 -17.84 -8.66 23.76
N ALA A 73 -19.02 -8.88 23.16
CA ALA A 73 -19.77 -10.13 23.28
C ALA A 73 -19.03 -11.35 22.69
N LEU A 74 -18.08 -11.13 21.77
CA LEU A 74 -17.22 -12.19 21.25
C LEU A 74 -16.14 -12.65 22.25
N ALA A 75 -15.96 -11.93 23.34
CA ALA A 75 -14.94 -12.19 24.38
C ALA A 75 -13.55 -12.56 23.81
N PRO A 76 -12.99 -11.76 22.87
CA PRO A 76 -11.72 -12.09 22.24
C PRO A 76 -10.59 -12.06 23.26
N GLN A 77 -9.65 -13.01 23.17
CA GLN A 77 -8.40 -12.97 23.95
C GLN A 77 -7.39 -11.96 23.36
N LEU A 78 -7.46 -11.76 22.04
CA LEU A 78 -6.61 -10.83 21.27
C LEU A 78 -7.43 -10.18 20.16
N ILE A 79 -7.07 -8.94 19.81
CA ILE A 79 -7.60 -8.25 18.63
C ILE A 79 -6.42 -7.98 17.69
N ILE A 80 -6.43 -8.64 16.53
CA ILE A 80 -5.43 -8.40 15.48
C ILE A 80 -5.99 -7.41 14.47
N VAL A 81 -5.21 -6.39 14.18
CA VAL A 81 -5.57 -5.31 13.24
C VAL A 81 -4.58 -5.31 12.08
N ALA A 82 -5.08 -5.17 10.88
CA ALA A 82 -4.27 -5.02 9.67
C ALA A 82 -5.03 -4.15 8.66
N ALA A 83 -4.51 -2.96 8.38
CA ALA A 83 -5.08 -2.03 7.41
C ALA A 83 -6.63 -1.89 7.52
N TYR A 84 -7.14 -1.73 8.73
CA TYR A 84 -8.59 -1.60 8.96
C TYR A 84 -9.15 -0.29 8.39
N GLY A 85 -8.32 0.77 8.36
CA GLY A 85 -8.65 2.06 7.77
C GLY A 85 -9.56 2.93 8.65
N ARG A 86 -9.63 2.66 9.95
CA ARG A 86 -10.31 3.46 10.97
C ARG A 86 -9.51 3.44 12.26
N ILE A 87 -9.57 4.53 13.00
CA ILE A 87 -8.99 4.62 14.35
C ILE A 87 -9.88 3.79 15.28
N LEU A 88 -9.26 2.95 16.09
CA LEU A 88 -9.95 2.22 17.16
C LEU A 88 -10.18 3.17 18.34
N PRO A 89 -11.41 3.31 18.81
CA PRO A 89 -11.68 4.07 20.03
C PRO A 89 -11.16 3.33 21.26
N GLN A 90 -10.92 4.07 22.34
CA GLN A 90 -10.36 3.52 23.58
C GLN A 90 -11.19 2.35 24.12
N GLU A 91 -12.49 2.44 24.01
CA GLU A 91 -13.43 1.41 24.47
C GLU A 91 -13.25 0.06 23.74
N VAL A 92 -12.72 0.07 22.51
CA VAL A 92 -12.35 -1.16 21.78
C VAL A 92 -10.96 -1.64 22.20
N LEU A 93 -10.01 -0.72 22.41
CA LEU A 93 -8.66 -1.04 22.89
C LEU A 93 -8.68 -1.68 24.29
N ASP A 94 -9.70 -1.36 25.10
CA ASP A 94 -9.88 -1.86 26.46
C ASP A 94 -10.58 -3.26 26.50
N ILE A 95 -11.07 -3.78 25.36
CA ILE A 95 -11.71 -5.10 25.33
C ILE A 95 -10.70 -6.22 25.50
N ALA A 96 -9.60 -6.15 24.74
CA ALA A 96 -8.51 -7.13 24.76
C ALA A 96 -7.23 -6.50 24.22
N PRO A 97 -6.05 -7.09 24.48
CA PRO A 97 -4.81 -6.61 23.87
C PRO A 97 -4.93 -6.52 22.35
N CYS A 98 -4.68 -5.31 21.81
CA CYS A 98 -4.77 -5.03 20.37
C CYS A 98 -3.38 -4.97 19.76
N TYR A 99 -3.17 -5.69 18.67
CA TYR A 99 -1.91 -5.66 17.90
C TYR A 99 -2.18 -5.31 16.45
N ASN A 100 -1.35 -4.40 15.90
CA ASN A 100 -1.41 -4.01 14.50
C ASN A 100 -0.21 -4.57 13.73
N LEU A 101 -0.46 -5.10 12.54
CA LEU A 101 0.56 -5.46 11.56
C LEU A 101 0.75 -4.27 10.61
N HIS A 102 1.73 -3.43 10.95
CA HIS A 102 2.05 -2.23 10.18
C HIS A 102 3.09 -2.53 9.11
N ALA A 103 2.84 -2.12 7.87
CA ALA A 103 3.67 -2.47 6.71
C ALA A 103 4.90 -1.56 6.55
N SER A 104 5.62 -1.33 7.65
CA SER A 104 6.96 -0.71 7.69
C SER A 104 7.77 -1.22 8.88
N LEU A 105 9.06 -0.92 8.88
CA LEU A 105 9.93 -1.07 10.04
C LEU A 105 9.78 0.18 10.92
N LEU A 106 8.83 0.13 11.88
CA LEU A 106 8.63 1.22 12.84
C LEU A 106 9.92 1.50 13.61
N PRO A 107 10.21 2.78 13.90
CA PRO A 107 9.32 3.95 13.86
C PRO A 107 9.22 4.66 12.51
N ARG A 108 9.81 4.12 11.43
CA ARG A 108 9.70 4.73 10.10
C ARG A 108 8.30 4.53 9.51
N TYR A 109 7.79 5.57 8.86
CA TYR A 109 6.54 5.55 8.07
C TYR A 109 5.29 5.22 8.88
N ARG A 110 5.13 5.80 10.08
CA ARG A 110 3.84 5.81 10.80
C ARG A 110 2.77 6.41 9.88
N GLY A 111 1.59 5.82 9.80
CA GLY A 111 0.46 6.38 9.04
C GLY A 111 -0.05 5.51 7.90
N ALA A 112 -0.66 6.15 6.87
CA ALA A 112 -1.62 5.49 5.99
C ALA A 112 -1.02 4.76 4.78
N SER A 113 0.21 5.06 4.34
CA SER A 113 0.79 4.55 3.10
C SER A 113 2.28 4.18 3.20
N PRO A 114 2.66 3.34 4.18
CA PRO A 114 4.06 3.01 4.44
C PRO A 114 4.74 2.31 3.24
N ILE A 115 4.03 1.44 2.52
CA ILE A 115 4.54 0.70 1.36
C ILE A 115 4.97 1.67 0.25
N GLN A 116 4.08 2.60 -0.10
CA GLN A 116 4.37 3.59 -1.13
C GLN A 116 5.48 4.55 -0.69
N GLN A 117 5.50 4.93 0.60
CA GLN A 117 6.51 5.84 1.11
C GLN A 117 7.92 5.23 1.05
N ALA A 118 8.09 3.95 1.35
CA ALA A 118 9.37 3.25 1.20
C ALA A 118 9.88 3.29 -0.25
N LEU A 119 8.98 3.07 -1.23
CA LEU A 119 9.31 3.15 -2.67
C LEU A 119 9.66 4.59 -3.10
N LEU A 120 8.90 5.59 -2.64
CA LEU A 120 9.15 7.01 -2.95
C LEU A 120 10.48 7.48 -2.38
N SER A 121 10.83 7.03 -1.18
CA SER A 121 12.11 7.33 -0.54
C SER A 121 13.29 6.64 -1.24
N GLY A 122 13.02 5.57 -2.00
CA GLY A 122 14.04 4.75 -2.66
C GLY A 122 14.80 3.87 -1.68
N ASP A 123 14.13 3.43 -0.63
CA ASP A 123 14.71 2.49 0.33
C ASP A 123 15.03 1.15 -0.35
N SER A 124 16.11 0.51 0.09
CA SER A 124 16.48 -0.84 -0.35
C SER A 124 15.76 -1.92 0.44
N VAL A 125 15.35 -1.59 1.67
CA VAL A 125 14.65 -2.48 2.60
C VAL A 125 13.44 -1.81 3.22
N THR A 126 12.44 -2.61 3.51
CA THR A 126 11.26 -2.26 4.33
C THR A 126 10.90 -3.47 5.20
N GLY A 127 9.69 -3.57 5.69
CA GLY A 127 9.26 -4.74 6.45
C GLY A 127 7.89 -4.60 7.05
N VAL A 128 7.63 -5.44 8.02
CA VAL A 128 6.40 -5.43 8.81
C VAL A 128 6.75 -5.34 10.29
N SER A 129 6.04 -4.50 11.01
CA SER A 129 6.11 -4.41 12.47
C SER A 129 4.82 -4.92 13.09
N LEU A 130 4.90 -5.92 13.96
CA LEU A 130 3.83 -6.29 14.87
C LEU A 130 3.94 -5.39 16.11
N MET A 131 2.98 -4.49 16.28
CA MET A 131 3.01 -3.51 17.36
C MET A 131 1.79 -3.60 18.25
N ARG A 132 1.96 -3.35 19.56
CA ARG A 132 0.86 -3.15 20.50
C ARG A 132 0.23 -1.81 20.24
N MET A 133 -1.10 -1.79 20.07
CA MET A 133 -1.82 -0.55 19.79
C MET A 133 -2.07 0.26 21.06
N ASN A 134 -2.06 1.56 20.91
CA ASN A 134 -2.50 2.56 21.88
C ASN A 134 -3.38 3.61 21.19
N ALA A 135 -3.78 4.66 21.88
CA ALA A 135 -4.63 5.70 21.34
C ALA A 135 -3.96 6.57 20.25
N GLN A 136 -2.63 6.55 20.17
CA GLN A 136 -1.88 7.31 19.17
C GLN A 136 -1.63 6.44 17.94
N MET A 137 -1.75 7.05 16.76
CA MET A 137 -1.59 6.33 15.49
C MET A 137 -0.16 5.81 15.31
N ASP A 138 -0.02 4.49 15.22
CA ASP A 138 1.22 3.77 14.93
C ASP A 138 2.42 4.13 15.83
N CYS A 139 2.15 4.59 17.08
CA CYS A 139 3.17 5.00 18.07
C CYS A 139 3.36 3.98 19.20
N GLY A 140 2.62 2.88 19.22
CA GLY A 140 2.76 1.84 20.23
C GLY A 140 4.07 1.07 20.12
N GLU A 141 4.41 0.33 21.17
CA GLU A 141 5.61 -0.52 21.20
C GLU A 141 5.53 -1.61 20.14
N TRP A 142 6.57 -1.79 19.32
CA TRP A 142 6.66 -2.97 18.47
C TRP A 142 7.21 -4.17 19.25
N VAL A 143 6.68 -5.36 18.99
CA VAL A 143 7.04 -6.60 19.70
C VAL A 143 7.80 -7.58 18.80
N ALA A 144 7.66 -7.44 17.50
CA ALA A 144 8.41 -8.22 16.51
C ALA A 144 8.45 -7.45 15.17
N GLN A 145 9.48 -7.70 14.39
CA GLN A 145 9.64 -7.13 13.05
C GLN A 145 10.15 -8.18 12.07
N SER A 146 9.73 -8.08 10.81
CA SER A 146 10.24 -8.86 9.68
C SER A 146 10.76 -7.90 8.62
N VAL A 147 12.00 -8.13 8.18
CA VAL A 147 12.67 -7.32 7.16
C VAL A 147 12.39 -7.89 5.77
N VAL A 148 12.12 -7.03 4.81
CA VAL A 148 11.85 -7.37 3.41
C VAL A 148 12.72 -6.51 2.50
N HIS A 149 13.44 -7.14 1.56
CA HIS A 149 14.17 -6.43 0.51
C HIS A 149 13.22 -5.97 -0.59
N ILE A 150 13.32 -4.70 -0.98
CA ILE A 150 12.44 -4.09 -1.98
C ILE A 150 12.87 -4.47 -3.40
N GLY A 151 14.17 -4.40 -3.70
CA GLY A 151 14.69 -4.68 -5.04
C GLY A 151 13.95 -3.89 -6.14
N GLU A 152 13.61 -4.57 -7.22
CA GLU A 152 12.89 -3.97 -8.36
C GLU A 152 11.35 -4.01 -8.23
N GLN A 153 10.82 -4.42 -7.10
CA GLN A 153 9.38 -4.53 -6.87
C GLN A 153 8.69 -3.17 -6.99
N ASP A 154 7.54 -3.14 -7.62
CA ASP A 154 6.58 -2.03 -7.53
C ASP A 154 5.64 -2.20 -6.32
N ALA A 155 4.71 -1.29 -6.13
CA ALA A 155 3.78 -1.35 -5.01
C ALA A 155 2.87 -2.59 -5.05
N CYS A 156 2.56 -3.15 -6.23
CA CYS A 156 1.74 -4.36 -6.34
C CYS A 156 2.49 -5.57 -5.78
N ALA A 157 3.69 -5.82 -6.29
CA ALA A 157 4.52 -6.93 -5.86
C ALA A 157 4.97 -6.81 -4.40
N LEU A 158 5.34 -5.59 -3.98
CA LEU A 158 5.75 -5.34 -2.60
C LEU A 158 4.60 -5.51 -1.62
N PHE A 159 3.37 -5.16 -2.01
CA PHE A 159 2.18 -5.38 -1.21
C PHE A 159 1.93 -6.88 -0.96
N GLU A 160 2.09 -7.72 -1.99
CA GLU A 160 1.97 -9.18 -1.86
C GLU A 160 3.06 -9.75 -0.94
N THR A 161 4.32 -9.35 -1.17
CA THR A 161 5.47 -9.78 -0.35
C THR A 161 5.28 -9.41 1.13
N LEU A 162 4.87 -8.17 1.40
CA LEU A 162 4.63 -7.70 2.78
C LEU A 162 3.40 -8.37 3.41
N SER A 163 2.38 -8.70 2.62
CA SER A 163 1.21 -9.45 3.13
C SER A 163 1.59 -10.84 3.62
N ALA A 164 2.41 -11.55 2.84
CA ALA A 164 2.93 -12.86 3.23
C ALA A 164 3.86 -12.76 4.44
N ALA A 165 4.76 -11.77 4.46
CA ALA A 165 5.65 -11.53 5.59
C ALA A 165 4.88 -11.19 6.88
N ALA A 166 3.79 -10.43 6.78
CA ALA A 166 2.92 -10.09 7.91
C ALA A 166 2.21 -11.32 8.48
N ALA A 167 1.69 -12.20 7.61
CA ALA A 167 1.06 -13.43 8.03
C ALA A 167 2.04 -14.37 8.75
N ALA A 168 3.24 -14.56 8.17
CA ALA A 168 4.30 -15.38 8.77
C ALA A 168 4.77 -14.82 10.12
N LEU A 169 5.03 -13.50 10.20
CA LEU A 169 5.42 -12.81 11.43
C LEU A 169 4.38 -12.99 12.54
N LEU A 170 3.09 -12.86 12.20
CA LEU A 170 2.02 -13.03 13.15
C LEU A 170 1.97 -14.46 13.68
N LEU A 171 1.93 -15.47 12.81
CA LEU A 171 1.84 -16.88 13.21
C LEU A 171 3.03 -17.30 14.08
N ASP A 172 4.25 -16.88 13.72
CA ASP A 172 5.44 -17.15 14.54
C ASP A 172 5.37 -16.46 15.92
N SER A 173 4.78 -15.27 15.97
CA SER A 173 4.71 -14.48 17.21
C SER A 173 3.58 -14.92 18.14
N LEU A 174 2.44 -15.41 17.63
CA LEU A 174 1.23 -15.70 18.41
C LEU A 174 1.49 -16.55 19.67
N PRO A 175 2.21 -17.69 19.63
CA PRO A 175 2.42 -18.52 20.82
C PRO A 175 3.26 -17.82 21.91
N ARG A 176 4.05 -16.84 21.51
CA ARG A 176 4.98 -16.10 22.37
C ARG A 176 4.46 -14.73 22.77
N LEU A 177 3.37 -14.26 22.14
CA LEU A 177 2.88 -12.88 22.25
C LEU A 177 2.72 -12.39 23.70
N PRO A 178 2.19 -13.20 24.67
CA PRO A 178 2.08 -12.79 26.04
C PRO A 178 3.43 -12.57 26.75
N ARG A 179 4.52 -13.14 26.21
CA ARG A 179 5.87 -13.07 26.78
C ARG A 179 6.78 -12.08 26.05
N LEU A 180 6.38 -11.61 24.85
CA LEU A 180 7.16 -10.65 24.10
C LEU A 180 7.17 -9.29 24.78
N ARG A 181 8.37 -8.77 24.98
CA ARG A 181 8.56 -7.40 25.49
C ARG A 181 8.43 -6.43 24.31
N GLY A 182 7.67 -5.35 24.53
CA GLY A 182 7.60 -4.26 23.57
C GLY A 182 8.88 -3.42 23.60
N VAL A 183 9.27 -2.93 22.45
CA VAL A 183 10.33 -1.93 22.29
C VAL A 183 9.67 -0.59 22.00
N ALA A 184 9.93 0.38 22.87
CA ALA A 184 9.41 1.73 22.67
C ALA A 184 10.01 2.37 21.42
N GLN A 185 9.17 3.04 20.64
CA GLN A 185 9.62 3.75 19.46
C GLN A 185 10.29 5.07 19.86
N LEU A 186 11.49 5.31 19.35
CA LEU A 186 12.18 6.60 19.52
C LEU A 186 11.63 7.61 18.51
N ASP A 187 11.09 8.72 19.01
CA ASP A 187 10.51 9.75 18.15
C ASP A 187 11.55 10.46 17.27
N ALA A 188 12.82 10.48 17.69
CA ALA A 188 13.92 11.01 16.89
C ALA A 188 14.13 10.22 15.57
N ASP A 189 13.81 8.92 15.54
CA ASP A 189 13.94 8.06 14.37
C ASP A 189 12.62 7.92 13.59
N ALA A 190 11.56 8.55 14.08
CA ALA A 190 10.24 8.40 13.51
C ALA A 190 10.08 9.23 12.23
N SER A 191 9.38 8.66 11.28
CA SER A 191 8.85 9.39 10.13
C SER A 191 7.39 9.03 9.91
N SER A 192 6.66 9.91 9.24
CA SER A 192 5.25 9.71 8.95
C SER A 192 4.97 9.65 7.46
N CYS A 193 3.88 8.99 7.09
CA CYS A 193 3.36 8.94 5.73
C CYS A 193 1.88 9.28 5.70
N GLN A 194 1.49 10.12 4.75
CA GLN A 194 0.12 10.58 4.59
C GLN A 194 -0.67 9.64 3.66
N LYS A 195 -1.99 9.80 3.66
CA LYS A 195 -2.84 9.13 2.69
C LYS A 195 -2.60 9.71 1.29
N ILE A 196 -2.40 8.83 0.32
CA ILE A 196 -2.17 9.20 -1.07
C ILE A 196 -3.44 9.78 -1.68
N ALA A 197 -3.29 10.94 -2.32
CA ALA A 197 -4.33 11.61 -3.10
C ALA A 197 -4.08 11.44 -4.61
N LYS A 198 -5.11 11.68 -5.42
CA LYS A 198 -4.97 11.61 -6.88
C LYS A 198 -3.92 12.59 -7.43
N ALA A 199 -3.83 13.77 -6.82
CA ALA A 199 -2.88 14.81 -7.23
C ALA A 199 -1.40 14.39 -7.07
N ASP A 200 -1.08 13.45 -6.16
CA ASP A 200 0.29 13.00 -5.92
C ASP A 200 0.89 12.29 -7.16
N GLY A 201 0.02 11.75 -8.03
CA GLY A 201 0.42 11.14 -9.29
C GLY A 201 0.79 12.13 -10.39
N LEU A 202 0.51 13.43 -10.23
CA LEU A 202 0.89 14.44 -11.20
C LEU A 202 2.41 14.61 -11.21
N VAL A 203 3.00 14.60 -12.39
CA VAL A 203 4.42 14.83 -12.62
C VAL A 203 4.66 15.74 -13.82
N SER A 204 5.81 16.39 -13.79
CA SER A 204 6.48 16.98 -14.94
C SER A 204 7.81 16.24 -15.15
N PHE A 205 8.50 16.44 -16.28
CA PHE A 205 9.81 15.83 -16.51
C PHE A 205 10.93 16.55 -15.72
N GLY A 206 10.75 16.62 -14.38
CA GLY A 206 11.70 17.26 -13.47
C GLY A 206 12.91 16.39 -13.15
N ASP A 207 12.70 15.32 -12.41
CA ASP A 207 13.74 14.40 -11.96
C ASP A 207 13.40 12.97 -12.37
N ALA A 208 14.25 12.37 -13.20
CA ALA A 208 14.03 11.03 -13.74
C ALA A 208 13.94 9.95 -12.66
N VAL A 209 14.79 10.03 -11.63
CA VAL A 209 14.78 9.06 -10.51
C VAL A 209 13.46 9.14 -9.73
N GLN A 210 13.03 10.37 -9.43
CA GLN A 210 11.77 10.56 -8.69
C GLN A 210 10.54 10.11 -9.49
N ILE A 211 10.54 10.30 -10.80
CA ILE A 211 9.44 9.81 -11.67
C ILE A 211 9.39 8.28 -11.65
N VAL A 212 10.52 7.59 -11.77
CA VAL A 212 10.57 6.12 -11.71
C VAL A 212 10.11 5.61 -10.34
N ARG A 213 10.55 6.24 -9.25
CA ARG A 213 10.08 5.91 -7.89
C ARG A 213 8.56 6.07 -7.77
N LYS A 214 8.01 7.17 -8.30
CA LYS A 214 6.55 7.39 -8.34
C LYS A 214 5.83 6.35 -9.18
N ILE A 215 6.35 5.96 -10.36
CA ILE A 215 5.75 4.90 -11.19
C ILE A 215 5.66 3.59 -10.40
N ARG A 216 6.71 3.21 -9.70
CA ARG A 216 6.72 2.02 -8.84
C ARG A 216 5.76 2.15 -7.65
N ALA A 217 5.79 3.28 -6.94
CA ALA A 217 4.98 3.51 -5.74
C ALA A 217 3.49 3.62 -6.04
N TYR A 218 3.13 4.18 -7.18
CA TYR A 218 1.75 4.47 -7.55
C TYR A 218 1.14 3.52 -8.57
N ALA A 219 1.74 2.36 -8.77
CA ALA A 219 1.26 1.33 -9.70
C ALA A 219 -0.20 0.89 -9.44
N LEU A 220 -0.63 0.89 -8.15
CA LEU A 220 -2.00 0.60 -7.74
C LEU A 220 -2.92 1.83 -7.82
N PHE A 221 -2.46 2.96 -7.34
CA PHE A 221 -3.16 4.24 -7.26
C PHE A 221 -2.16 5.32 -6.85
N PRO A 222 -2.23 6.53 -7.44
CA PRO A 222 -3.20 7.02 -8.43
C PRO A 222 -2.79 6.83 -9.90
N ASP A 223 -1.78 6.05 -10.20
CA ASP A 223 -0.95 6.13 -11.41
C ASP A 223 -0.07 7.40 -11.44
N VAL A 224 0.87 7.45 -12.38
CA VAL A 224 1.67 8.66 -12.66
C VAL A 224 1.20 9.26 -13.98
N PHE A 225 0.91 10.54 -13.99
CA PHE A 225 0.35 11.22 -15.18
C PHE A 225 0.87 12.65 -15.33
N LEU A 226 0.92 13.09 -16.58
CA LEU A 226 1.23 14.46 -16.99
C LEU A 226 -0.03 15.34 -16.97
N GLU A 227 0.11 16.65 -17.06
CA GLU A 227 -1.03 17.60 -17.15
C GLU A 227 -1.97 17.28 -18.30
N SER A 228 -1.46 16.77 -19.43
CA SER A 228 -2.25 16.28 -20.55
C SER A 228 -3.15 15.07 -20.23
N GLY A 229 -3.00 14.49 -19.04
CA GLY A 229 -3.67 13.24 -18.65
C GLY A 229 -3.00 11.98 -19.19
N LEU A 230 -1.89 12.10 -19.93
CA LEU A 230 -1.10 10.95 -20.37
C LEU A 230 -0.45 10.26 -19.18
N LYS A 231 -0.76 8.99 -18.95
CA LYS A 231 -0.15 8.22 -17.86
C LYS A 231 1.16 7.58 -18.33
N LEU A 232 2.17 7.64 -17.46
CA LEU A 232 3.44 6.92 -17.61
C LEU A 232 3.31 5.59 -16.87
N LYS A 233 3.29 4.47 -17.61
CA LYS A 233 3.05 3.15 -17.03
C LYS A 233 4.33 2.38 -16.73
N SER A 234 5.35 2.57 -17.57
CA SER A 234 6.66 1.94 -17.39
C SER A 234 7.74 2.86 -17.92
N ALA A 235 8.74 3.12 -17.11
CA ALA A 235 9.94 3.84 -17.49
C ALA A 235 11.12 3.42 -16.62
N ARG A 236 12.34 3.62 -17.13
CA ARG A 236 13.58 3.48 -16.38
C ARG A 236 14.49 4.69 -16.59
N VAL A 237 15.33 4.95 -15.62
CA VAL A 237 16.37 5.98 -15.75
C VAL A 237 17.40 5.53 -16.77
N VAL A 238 17.84 6.44 -17.61
CA VAL A 238 18.94 6.23 -18.55
C VAL A 238 19.91 7.39 -18.48
N GLU A 239 21.15 7.15 -18.89
CA GLU A 239 22.12 8.21 -19.08
C GLU A 239 21.67 9.11 -20.25
N SER A 240 21.88 10.40 -20.10
CA SER A 240 21.66 11.38 -21.17
C SER A 240 22.95 12.15 -21.43
N HIS A 241 23.24 12.35 -22.68
CA HIS A 241 24.39 13.12 -23.12
C HIS A 241 23.92 14.44 -23.73
N GLY A 242 24.63 15.52 -23.42
CA GLY A 242 24.35 16.86 -23.94
C GLY A 242 23.24 17.62 -23.19
N ALA A 243 23.07 18.88 -23.58
CA ALA A 243 21.98 19.71 -23.06
C ALA A 243 20.68 19.41 -23.77
N HIS A 244 19.59 19.33 -23.01
CA HIS A 244 18.24 19.07 -23.52
C HIS A 244 17.18 19.80 -22.67
N ARG A 245 16.00 19.99 -23.23
CA ARG A 245 14.87 20.57 -22.52
C ARG A 245 14.09 19.48 -21.79
N SER A 246 13.46 19.86 -20.70
CA SER A 246 12.54 18.98 -19.96
C SER A 246 11.36 18.57 -20.86
N GLY A 247 11.13 17.25 -21.02
CA GLY A 247 10.09 16.69 -21.88
C GLY A 247 10.50 16.55 -23.35
N GLU A 248 11.71 16.89 -23.74
CA GLU A 248 12.21 16.73 -25.10
C GLU A 248 12.46 15.27 -25.45
N ILE A 249 12.01 14.84 -26.63
CA ILE A 249 12.29 13.50 -27.15
C ILE A 249 13.72 13.49 -27.68
N LEU A 250 14.59 12.72 -27.02
CA LEU A 250 16.02 12.65 -27.35
C LEU A 250 16.31 11.54 -28.34
N GLU A 251 15.64 10.39 -28.20
CA GLU A 251 15.87 9.21 -29.01
C GLU A 251 14.62 8.33 -29.09
N VAL A 252 14.41 7.68 -30.21
CA VAL A 252 13.42 6.62 -30.39
C VAL A 252 14.18 5.28 -30.41
N ALA A 253 14.21 4.60 -29.27
CA ALA A 253 14.85 3.30 -29.13
C ALA A 253 13.89 2.17 -29.48
N LYS A 254 14.41 0.94 -29.64
CA LYS A 254 13.61 -0.25 -29.95
C LYS A 254 12.54 -0.55 -28.89
N ASP A 255 12.84 -0.33 -27.62
CA ASP A 255 12.01 -0.70 -26.47
C ASP A 255 11.36 0.51 -25.77
N GLY A 256 11.47 1.71 -26.37
CA GLY A 256 10.85 2.91 -25.81
C GLY A 256 11.30 4.21 -26.43
N VAL A 257 10.99 5.29 -25.77
CA VAL A 257 11.36 6.67 -26.15
C VAL A 257 12.15 7.30 -25.04
N VAL A 258 13.35 7.78 -25.36
CA VAL A 258 14.19 8.53 -24.41
C VAL A 258 13.69 9.96 -24.33
N VAL A 259 13.31 10.38 -23.14
CA VAL A 259 12.77 11.72 -22.87
C VAL A 259 13.64 12.41 -21.85
N GLY A 260 14.09 13.63 -22.17
CA GLY A 260 14.88 14.44 -21.28
C GLY A 260 14.10 14.92 -20.05
N CYS A 261 14.73 14.88 -18.90
CA CYS A 261 14.23 15.49 -17.67
C CYS A 261 15.13 16.68 -17.30
N ALA A 262 14.67 17.57 -16.42
CA ALA A 262 15.53 18.64 -15.91
C ALA A 262 16.75 18.05 -15.17
N ARG A 263 16.63 16.85 -14.61
CA ARG A 263 17.72 16.04 -14.06
C ARG A 263 17.65 14.61 -14.61
N GLY A 264 18.60 14.22 -15.46
CA GLY A 264 18.67 12.91 -16.09
C GLY A 264 17.71 12.74 -17.26
N ALA A 265 17.51 11.51 -17.69
CA ALA A 265 16.56 11.14 -18.74
C ALA A 265 15.84 9.84 -18.41
N LEU A 266 14.68 9.65 -19.03
CA LEU A 266 13.85 8.45 -18.91
C LEU A 266 13.77 7.73 -20.24
N LEU A 267 13.98 6.43 -20.25
CA LEU A 267 13.42 5.57 -21.28
C LEU A 267 11.97 5.24 -20.90
N VAL A 268 11.02 5.90 -21.54
CA VAL A 268 9.59 5.64 -21.39
C VAL A 268 9.22 4.48 -22.30
N GLN A 269 8.78 3.36 -21.73
CA GLN A 269 8.47 2.14 -22.46
C GLN A 269 6.97 2.02 -22.77
N SER A 270 6.12 2.37 -21.80
CA SER A 270 4.67 2.23 -21.91
C SER A 270 3.94 3.43 -21.34
N VAL A 271 2.92 3.85 -22.04
CA VAL A 271 2.03 4.96 -21.69
C VAL A 271 0.58 4.59 -21.85
N GLN A 272 -0.31 5.36 -21.21
CA GLN A 272 -1.75 5.22 -21.39
C GLN A 272 -2.37 6.61 -21.63
N PRO A 273 -2.80 6.91 -22.88
CA PRO A 273 -3.54 8.14 -23.16
C PRO A 273 -4.92 8.14 -22.46
N PRO A 274 -5.50 9.32 -22.21
CA PRO A 274 -6.85 9.42 -21.64
C PRO A 274 -7.86 8.58 -22.43
N SER A 275 -8.68 7.81 -21.68
CA SER A 275 -9.74 6.95 -22.23
C SER A 275 -9.29 5.86 -23.24
N LYS A 276 -7.98 5.54 -23.29
CA LYS A 276 -7.42 4.47 -24.13
C LYS A 276 -6.75 3.41 -23.29
N ASN A 277 -6.47 2.26 -23.91
CA ASN A 277 -5.63 1.21 -23.31
C ASN A 277 -4.16 1.63 -23.27
N ALA A 278 -3.39 0.99 -22.40
CA ALA A 278 -1.94 1.13 -22.38
C ALA A 278 -1.35 0.67 -23.72
N MET A 279 -0.30 1.36 -24.18
CA MET A 279 0.41 1.07 -25.42
C MET A 279 1.89 1.38 -25.26
N SER A 280 2.73 0.90 -26.19
CA SER A 280 4.14 1.27 -26.21
C SER A 280 4.30 2.77 -26.45
N ALA A 281 5.32 3.38 -25.84
CA ALA A 281 5.64 4.79 -26.04
C ALA A 281 5.97 5.11 -27.49
N VAL A 282 6.58 4.15 -28.22
CA VAL A 282 6.87 4.28 -29.67
C VAL A 282 5.58 4.33 -30.50
N ALA A 283 4.58 3.47 -30.19
CA ALA A 283 3.29 3.50 -30.87
C ALA A 283 2.54 4.82 -30.60
N TYR A 284 2.61 5.34 -29.36
CA TYR A 284 2.04 6.64 -29.01
C TYR A 284 2.67 7.76 -29.83
N LEU A 285 4.01 7.78 -29.89
CA LEU A 285 4.79 8.76 -30.65
C LEU A 285 4.38 8.77 -32.12
N ASN A 286 4.35 7.58 -32.76
CA ASN A 286 3.95 7.42 -34.16
C ASN A 286 2.52 7.93 -34.41
N GLY A 287 1.58 7.59 -33.51
CA GLY A 287 0.20 8.04 -33.60
C GLY A 287 0.02 9.55 -33.46
N LYS A 288 0.93 10.21 -32.77
CA LYS A 288 0.97 11.66 -32.60
C LYS A 288 1.87 12.37 -33.64
N ARG A 289 2.61 11.61 -34.45
CA ARG A 289 3.60 12.11 -35.44
C ARG A 289 4.72 12.93 -34.81
N LEU A 290 5.07 12.63 -33.56
CA LEU A 290 6.16 13.28 -32.84
C LEU A 290 7.51 12.70 -33.28
N ARG A 291 8.57 13.52 -33.20
CA ARG A 291 9.94 13.18 -33.61
C ARG A 291 10.95 13.61 -32.54
N CYS A 292 12.20 13.20 -32.69
CA CYS A 292 13.29 13.73 -31.85
C CYS A 292 13.32 15.26 -31.93
N GLY A 293 13.51 15.92 -30.79
CA GLY A 293 13.43 17.37 -30.64
C GLY A 293 12.05 17.92 -30.27
N ASP A 294 10.97 17.15 -30.53
CA ASP A 294 9.62 17.54 -30.14
C ASP A 294 9.41 17.31 -28.62
N CYS A 295 8.33 17.89 -28.09
CA CYS A 295 7.90 17.65 -26.71
C CYS A 295 7.04 16.38 -26.65
N PHE A 296 7.29 15.52 -25.67
CA PHE A 296 6.63 14.20 -25.56
C PHE A 296 5.12 14.28 -25.18
N PHE A 297 4.63 15.44 -24.76
CA PHE A 297 3.24 15.66 -24.27
C PHE A 297 2.54 16.84 -24.93
#